data_b8185d391878ef6e148715a3791e3450
#
_entry.id   b8185d391878ef6e148715a3791e3450
#
_cell.length_a   1.000
_cell.length_b   1.000
_cell.length_c   1.000
_cell.angle_alpha   90.00
_cell.angle_beta   90.00
_cell.angle_gamma   90.00
#
_symmetry.space_group_name_H-M   'P 1'
#
loop_
_entity.id
_entity.type
_entity.pdbx_description
1 polymer ?
#
loop_
_entity_poly.entity_id
_entity_poly.type
_entity_poly.pdbx_seq_one_letter_code
_entity_poly.pdbx_strand_id
1 'polypeptide(L)'
;RRQRQMCIRDSITPKQEQKLIDINIKGVFNASRCVLPYMIRAKSGKIVNISSMWGQSGASCEVHYSATKAAVIGFTKALAKEVGPSGINVNCIAPGVIDTDMNAHYDSEDISVLKENTPLQRIGAAEDIAQTAAFLVSDAASFITGQIIGVNGGFII
;
A
#
# COMPACT_ATOMS: atom_id res chain seq x y z
N ARG A 1 1.40 8.08 -27.73
CA ARG A 1 0.33 9.09 -27.95
C ARG A 1 -1.10 8.56 -27.71
N ARG A 2 -1.38 7.24 -27.86
CA ARG A 2 -2.73 6.67 -27.65
C ARG A 2 -3.13 6.53 -26.15
N GLN A 3 -2.18 6.30 -25.25
CA GLN A 3 -2.48 6.16 -23.81
C GLN A 3 -2.92 7.48 -23.14
N ARG A 4 -2.49 8.65 -23.63
CA ARG A 4 -2.86 9.94 -23.05
C ARG A 4 -4.34 10.31 -23.16
N GLN A 5 -5.11 9.66 -24.02
CA GLN A 5 -6.55 9.97 -24.20
C GLN A 5 -7.48 9.15 -23.31
N MET A 6 -7.03 8.02 -22.74
CA MET A 6 -7.85 7.18 -21.84
C MET A 6 -7.72 7.52 -20.36
N CYS A 7 -6.86 8.42 -20.01
CA CYS A 7 -6.48 8.73 -18.61
C CYS A 7 -7.29 9.87 -17.98
N ILE A 8 -8.41 10.31 -18.54
CA ILE A 8 -9.10 11.47 -18.04
C ILE A 8 -10.30 11.05 -17.18
N ARG A 9 -10.49 11.80 -16.11
CA ARG A 9 -11.59 11.91 -15.13
C ARG A 9 -12.92 11.18 -15.43
N ASP A 10 -13.18 10.82 -16.68
CA ASP A 10 -14.47 10.29 -17.12
C ASP A 10 -14.53 8.76 -17.20
N SER A 11 -13.45 8.05 -16.85
CA SER A 11 -13.40 6.59 -16.95
C SER A 11 -13.90 5.85 -15.70
N ILE A 12 -13.96 6.52 -14.55
CA ILE A 12 -14.47 5.91 -13.32
C ILE A 12 -15.86 6.49 -12.98
N THR A 13 -16.85 5.63 -12.89
CA THR A 13 -18.19 6.02 -12.48
C THR A 13 -18.28 6.24 -10.98
N PRO A 14 -19.25 7.05 -10.46
CA PRO A 14 -19.44 7.22 -9.01
C PRO A 14 -19.61 5.90 -8.25
N LYS A 15 -20.21 4.88 -8.88
CA LYS A 15 -20.36 3.55 -8.31
C LYS A 15 -19.02 2.82 -8.17
N GLN A 16 -18.15 2.95 -9.16
CA GLN A 16 -16.80 2.36 -9.11
C GLN A 16 -15.91 3.09 -8.09
N GLU A 17 -16.00 4.43 -8.05
CA GLU A 17 -15.32 5.24 -7.04
C GLU A 17 -15.74 4.83 -5.62
N GLN A 18 -17.04 4.72 -5.36
CA GLN A 18 -17.55 4.29 -4.06
C GLN A 18 -17.05 2.89 -3.69
N LYS A 19 -17.05 1.95 -4.65
CA LYS A 19 -16.51 0.59 -4.43
C LYS A 19 -15.02 0.63 -4.07
N LEU A 20 -14.24 1.48 -4.73
CA LEU A 20 -12.81 1.64 -4.46
C LEU A 20 -12.58 2.16 -3.02
N ILE A 21 -13.36 3.16 -2.61
CA ILE A 21 -13.33 3.71 -1.24
C ILE A 21 -13.73 2.63 -0.22
N ASP A 22 -14.80 1.90 -0.48
CA ASP A 22 -15.30 0.87 0.43
C ASP A 22 -14.27 -0.25 0.65
N ILE A 23 -13.59 -0.68 -0.41
CA ILE A 23 -12.59 -1.74 -0.33
C ILE A 23 -11.28 -1.19 0.28
N ASN A 24 -10.70 -0.15 -0.29
CA ASN A 24 -9.34 0.27 0.05
C ASN A 24 -9.24 1.06 1.35
N ILE A 25 -10.30 1.79 1.73
CA ILE A 25 -10.29 2.63 2.94
C ILE A 25 -11.12 1.96 4.03
N LYS A 26 -12.43 1.76 3.81
CA LYS A 26 -13.32 1.21 4.83
C LYS A 26 -12.93 -0.22 5.23
N GLY A 27 -12.42 -1.03 4.27
CA GLY A 27 -11.90 -2.36 4.56
C GLY A 27 -10.78 -2.33 5.60
N VAL A 28 -9.80 -1.43 5.43
CA VAL A 28 -8.69 -1.26 6.38
C VAL A 28 -9.20 -0.76 7.75
N PHE A 29 -10.10 0.24 7.76
CA PHE A 29 -10.67 0.76 9.00
C PHE A 29 -11.45 -0.32 9.77
N ASN A 30 -12.26 -1.10 9.08
CA ASN A 30 -13.07 -2.16 9.69
C ASN A 30 -12.19 -3.27 10.26
N ALA A 31 -11.20 -3.74 9.51
CA ALA A 31 -10.26 -4.75 9.99
C ALA A 31 -9.53 -4.27 11.26
N SER A 32 -9.01 -3.05 11.25
CA SER A 32 -8.36 -2.45 12.41
C SER A 32 -9.30 -2.33 13.60
N ARG A 33 -10.52 -1.83 13.40
CA ARG A 33 -11.54 -1.70 14.43
C ARG A 33 -11.87 -3.04 15.10
N CYS A 34 -11.90 -4.13 14.32
CA CYS A 34 -12.19 -5.45 14.85
C CYS A 34 -11.07 -6.01 15.74
N VAL A 35 -9.80 -5.76 15.41
CA VAL A 35 -8.67 -6.36 16.14
C VAL A 35 -8.17 -5.51 17.30
N LEU A 36 -8.31 -4.20 17.23
CA LEU A 36 -7.79 -3.26 18.22
C LEU A 36 -8.23 -3.55 19.68
N PRO A 37 -9.51 -3.85 19.98
CA PRO A 37 -9.91 -4.14 21.36
C PRO A 37 -9.15 -5.31 21.99
N TYR A 38 -8.82 -6.31 21.19
CA TYR A 38 -8.04 -7.49 21.63
C TYR A 38 -6.58 -7.13 21.85
N MET A 39 -5.97 -6.41 20.90
CA MET A 39 -4.57 -5.98 21.00
C MET A 39 -4.35 -5.01 22.17
N ILE A 40 -5.25 -4.04 22.39
CA ILE A 40 -5.18 -3.10 23.50
C ILE A 40 -5.26 -3.84 24.84
N ARG A 41 -6.16 -4.82 24.96
CA ARG A 41 -6.28 -5.65 26.18
C ARG A 41 -5.02 -6.49 26.42
N ALA A 42 -4.44 -7.03 25.35
CA ALA A 42 -3.20 -7.80 25.41
C ALA A 42 -1.96 -6.93 25.64
N LYS A 43 -2.06 -5.62 25.48
CA LYS A 43 -0.93 -4.66 25.43
C LYS A 43 0.16 -5.08 24.47
N SER A 44 -0.22 -5.68 23.36
CA SER A 44 0.68 -6.19 22.33
C SER A 44 -0.08 -6.34 21.01
N GLY A 45 0.56 -5.99 19.91
CA GLY A 45 0.00 -6.17 18.58
C GLY A 45 0.90 -5.62 17.48
N LYS A 46 0.74 -6.17 16.29
CA LYS A 46 1.42 -5.74 15.08
C LYS A 46 0.39 -5.61 13.96
N ILE A 47 0.30 -4.43 13.36
CA ILE A 47 -0.57 -4.15 12.22
C ILE A 47 0.31 -3.72 11.05
N VAL A 48 0.17 -4.38 9.91
CA VAL A 48 0.83 -4.00 8.66
C VAL A 48 -0.24 -3.73 7.62
N ASN A 49 -0.36 -2.47 7.24
CA ASN A 49 -1.26 -2.04 6.17
C ASN A 49 -0.54 -2.10 4.82
N ILE A 50 -1.28 -2.36 3.75
CA ILE A 50 -0.73 -2.36 2.39
C ILE A 50 -1.28 -1.15 1.63
N SER A 51 -0.39 -0.21 1.34
CA SER A 51 -0.65 0.95 0.49
C SER A 51 -0.19 0.68 -0.95
N SER A 52 0.49 1.61 -1.55
CA SER A 52 1.13 1.57 -2.87
C SER A 52 2.16 2.70 -2.96
N MET A 53 3.14 2.55 -3.81
CA MET A 53 4.02 3.65 -4.20
C MET A 53 3.22 4.84 -4.74
N TRP A 54 2.09 4.60 -5.42
CA TRP A 54 1.18 5.64 -5.88
C TRP A 54 0.43 6.35 -4.75
N GLY A 55 0.33 5.77 -3.59
CA GLY A 55 -0.14 6.44 -2.37
C GLY A 55 0.88 7.44 -1.82
N GLN A 56 2.15 7.32 -2.16
CA GLN A 56 3.23 8.23 -1.75
C GLN A 56 3.41 9.37 -2.74
N SER A 57 3.47 9.08 -4.04
CA SER A 57 3.77 10.06 -5.10
C SER A 57 2.56 10.52 -5.90
N GLY A 58 1.47 9.75 -5.90
CA GLY A 58 0.43 9.85 -6.90
C GLY A 58 0.86 9.30 -8.26
N ALA A 59 -0.11 9.00 -9.12
CA ALA A 59 0.15 8.61 -10.50
C ALA A 59 -0.92 9.18 -11.43
N SER A 60 -0.47 9.57 -12.62
CA SER A 60 -1.38 9.90 -13.71
C SER A 60 -2.20 8.67 -14.08
N CYS A 61 -3.50 8.85 -14.38
CA CYS A 61 -4.45 7.79 -14.67
C CYS A 61 -4.91 6.95 -13.47
N GLU A 62 -4.31 7.15 -12.29
CA GLU A 62 -4.59 6.41 -11.06
C GLU A 62 -5.04 7.34 -9.92
N VAL A 63 -5.77 8.44 -10.25
CA VAL A 63 -6.09 9.51 -9.29
C VAL A 63 -6.84 8.99 -8.07
N HIS A 64 -7.96 8.28 -8.29
CA HIS A 64 -8.78 7.75 -7.20
C HIS A 64 -8.07 6.63 -6.42
N TYR A 65 -7.36 5.75 -7.12
CA TYR A 65 -6.55 4.71 -6.48
C TYR A 65 -5.44 5.33 -5.62
N SER A 66 -4.68 6.28 -6.16
CA SER A 66 -3.65 7.01 -5.43
C SER A 66 -4.20 7.69 -4.17
N ALA A 67 -5.36 8.34 -4.28
CA ALA A 67 -6.03 8.99 -3.15
C ALA A 67 -6.42 7.97 -2.06
N THR A 68 -6.99 6.82 -2.44
CA THR A 68 -7.33 5.78 -1.45
C THR A 68 -6.10 5.18 -0.78
N LYS A 69 -5.01 5.00 -1.52
CA LYS A 69 -3.75 4.47 -0.96
C LYS A 69 -3.02 5.51 -0.10
N ALA A 70 -3.11 6.79 -0.41
CA ALA A 70 -2.65 7.87 0.46
C ALA A 70 -3.45 7.94 1.78
N ALA A 71 -4.76 7.68 1.74
CA ALA A 71 -5.58 7.58 2.94
C ALA A 71 -5.10 6.48 3.90
N VAL A 72 -4.68 5.31 3.38
CA VAL A 72 -4.09 4.22 4.18
C VAL A 72 -2.80 4.67 4.86
N ILE A 73 -1.98 5.47 4.18
CA ILE A 73 -0.75 6.04 4.74
C ILE A 73 -1.08 6.97 5.93
N GLY A 74 -2.01 7.90 5.72
CA GLY A 74 -2.46 8.82 6.77
C GLY A 74 -3.05 8.08 7.97
N PHE A 75 -3.91 7.09 7.72
CA PHE A 75 -4.49 6.23 8.74
C PHE A 75 -3.41 5.49 9.55
N THR A 76 -2.43 4.88 8.88
CA THR A 76 -1.32 4.17 9.54
C THR A 76 -0.57 5.08 10.51
N LYS A 77 -0.20 6.28 10.07
CA LYS A 77 0.55 7.24 10.89
C LYS A 77 -0.25 7.72 12.11
N ALA A 78 -1.54 7.99 11.91
CA ALA A 78 -2.42 8.44 13.00
C ALA A 78 -2.65 7.31 14.02
N LEU A 79 -2.98 6.12 13.54
CA LEU A 79 -3.23 4.97 14.39
C LEU A 79 -1.98 4.57 15.19
N ALA A 80 -0.80 4.60 14.58
CA ALA A 80 0.45 4.31 15.27
C ALA A 80 0.68 5.19 16.50
N LYS A 81 0.36 6.48 16.40
CA LYS A 81 0.45 7.43 17.52
C LYS A 81 -0.57 7.15 18.61
N GLU A 82 -1.78 6.77 18.21
CA GLU A 82 -2.89 6.53 19.13
C GLU A 82 -2.69 5.25 19.95
N VAL A 83 -2.25 4.16 19.30
CA VAL A 83 -2.16 2.85 19.94
C VAL A 83 -0.77 2.46 20.42
N GLY A 84 0.25 3.26 20.09
CA GLY A 84 1.63 3.06 20.56
C GLY A 84 1.74 2.91 22.08
N PRO A 85 1.08 3.74 22.90
CA PRO A 85 1.06 3.57 24.37
C PRO A 85 0.50 2.23 24.86
N SER A 86 -0.23 1.51 23.99
CA SER A 86 -0.75 0.17 24.26
C SER A 86 0.18 -0.96 23.80
N GLY A 87 1.42 -0.64 23.37
CA GLY A 87 2.38 -1.64 22.90
C GLY A 87 2.05 -2.20 21.50
N ILE A 88 1.33 -1.45 20.68
CA ILE A 88 0.92 -1.88 19.33
C ILE A 88 1.73 -1.12 18.29
N ASN A 89 2.42 -1.86 17.42
CA ASN A 89 3.10 -1.26 16.25
C ASN A 89 2.16 -1.27 15.04
N VAL A 90 2.12 -0.15 14.33
CA VAL A 90 1.32 -0.01 13.11
C VAL A 90 2.21 0.55 12.01
N ASN A 91 2.47 -0.24 10.98
CA ASN A 91 3.30 0.15 9.84
C ASN A 91 2.56 -0.07 8.52
N CYS A 92 3.11 0.46 7.45
CA CYS A 92 2.56 0.33 6.11
C CYS A 92 3.66 -0.08 5.13
N ILE A 93 3.35 -1.01 4.25
CA ILE A 93 4.16 -1.30 3.08
C ILE A 93 3.57 -0.55 1.89
N ALA A 94 4.42 0.07 1.10
CA ALA A 94 4.08 0.73 -0.16
C ALA A 94 4.77 -0.04 -1.31
N PRO A 95 4.13 -1.09 -1.86
CA PRO A 95 4.66 -1.85 -2.98
C PRO A 95 4.83 -1.00 -4.24
N GLY A 96 5.84 -1.33 -5.03
CA GLY A 96 5.98 -0.92 -6.41
C GLY A 96 5.13 -1.78 -7.35
N VAL A 97 5.62 -1.97 -8.57
CA VAL A 97 5.01 -2.91 -9.52
C VAL A 97 5.44 -4.33 -9.13
N ILE A 98 4.45 -5.14 -8.76
CA ILE A 98 4.65 -6.52 -8.30
C ILE A 98 3.98 -7.47 -9.29
N ASP A 99 4.64 -8.57 -9.62
CA ASP A 99 4.12 -9.63 -10.48
C ASP A 99 2.98 -10.36 -9.76
N THR A 100 1.76 -10.00 -10.13
CA THR A 100 0.50 -10.53 -9.57
C THR A 100 -0.60 -10.44 -10.62
N ASP A 101 -1.70 -11.13 -10.39
CA ASP A 101 -2.90 -11.09 -11.25
C ASP A 101 -3.40 -9.66 -11.51
N MET A 102 -3.19 -8.74 -10.57
CA MET A 102 -3.56 -7.33 -10.73
C MET A 102 -2.85 -6.69 -11.92
N ASN A 103 -1.62 -7.11 -12.19
CA ASN A 103 -0.74 -6.57 -13.24
C ASN A 103 -0.67 -7.47 -14.49
N ALA A 104 -1.48 -8.55 -14.56
CA ALA A 104 -1.51 -9.48 -15.69
C ALA A 104 -1.97 -8.85 -17.02
N HIS A 105 -2.46 -7.61 -16.99
CA HIS A 105 -2.87 -6.86 -18.18
C HIS A 105 -1.71 -6.15 -18.89
N TYR A 106 -0.52 -6.06 -18.28
CA TYR A 106 0.67 -5.50 -18.90
C TYR A 106 1.26 -6.50 -19.92
N ASP A 107 1.56 -6.01 -21.10
CA ASP A 107 2.27 -6.80 -22.10
C ASP A 107 3.79 -6.82 -21.85
N SER A 108 4.53 -7.51 -22.72
CA SER A 108 5.99 -7.64 -22.58
C SER A 108 6.73 -6.32 -22.77
N GLU A 109 6.19 -5.39 -23.56
CA GLU A 109 6.78 -4.07 -23.80
C GLU A 109 6.55 -3.18 -22.57
N ASP A 110 5.32 -3.17 -22.00
CA ASP A 110 5.02 -2.47 -20.75
C ASP A 110 5.92 -2.95 -19.61
N ILE A 111 6.10 -4.27 -19.47
CA ILE A 111 6.97 -4.87 -18.46
C ILE A 111 8.44 -4.46 -18.65
N SER A 112 8.92 -4.38 -19.91
CA SER A 112 10.29 -3.91 -20.18
C SER A 112 10.49 -2.48 -19.72
N VAL A 113 9.57 -1.59 -20.07
CA VAL A 113 9.60 -0.17 -19.66
C VAL A 113 9.54 -0.03 -18.12
N LEU A 114 8.72 -0.84 -17.45
CA LEU A 114 8.62 -0.82 -15.99
C LEU A 114 9.92 -1.28 -15.33
N LYS A 115 10.59 -2.30 -15.88
CA LYS A 115 11.91 -2.75 -15.40
C LYS A 115 12.98 -1.68 -15.61
N GLU A 116 13.03 -1.05 -16.78
CA GLU A 116 13.99 0.02 -17.09
C GLU A 116 13.84 1.23 -16.13
N ASN A 117 12.61 1.56 -15.76
CA ASN A 117 12.34 2.63 -14.81
C ASN A 117 12.56 2.24 -13.34
N THR A 118 12.80 0.96 -13.06
CA THR A 118 13.09 0.46 -11.71
C THR A 118 14.61 0.33 -11.54
N PRO A 119 15.25 1.03 -10.60
CA PRO A 119 16.69 0.94 -10.36
C PRO A 119 17.21 -0.48 -10.19
N LEU A 120 16.44 -1.39 -9.56
CA LEU A 120 16.82 -2.81 -9.43
C LEU A 120 16.56 -3.63 -10.71
N GLN A 121 16.17 -3.00 -11.83
CA GLN A 121 16.03 -3.59 -13.17
C GLN A 121 15.10 -4.82 -13.23
N ARG A 122 14.14 -4.90 -12.32
CA ARG A 122 13.11 -5.93 -12.27
C ARG A 122 11.81 -5.39 -11.69
N ILE A 123 10.69 -6.02 -11.99
CA ILE A 123 9.47 -5.90 -11.19
C ILE A 123 9.61 -6.74 -9.92
N GLY A 124 8.90 -6.37 -8.87
CA GLY A 124 8.91 -7.12 -7.62
C GLY A 124 8.14 -8.43 -7.72
N ALA A 125 8.45 -9.38 -6.85
CA ALA A 125 7.68 -10.58 -6.63
C ALA A 125 6.81 -10.42 -5.36
N ALA A 126 5.75 -11.21 -5.24
CA ALA A 126 4.92 -11.25 -4.04
C ALA A 126 5.76 -11.55 -2.78
N GLU A 127 6.80 -12.34 -2.93
CA GLU A 127 7.75 -12.70 -1.88
C GLU A 127 8.52 -11.48 -1.33
N ASP A 128 8.88 -10.50 -2.17
CA ASP A 128 9.52 -9.26 -1.70
C ASP A 128 8.64 -8.53 -0.67
N ILE A 129 7.33 -8.55 -0.88
CA ILE A 129 6.35 -7.95 0.04
C ILE A 129 6.15 -8.81 1.28
N ALA A 130 6.03 -10.14 1.11
CA ALA A 130 5.79 -11.09 2.19
C ALA A 130 6.93 -11.07 3.20
N GLN A 131 8.18 -11.04 2.76
CA GLN A 131 9.34 -10.99 3.65
C GLN A 131 9.42 -9.67 4.43
N THR A 132 9.10 -8.55 3.79
CA THR A 132 8.99 -7.25 4.48
C THR A 132 7.89 -7.27 5.53
N ALA A 133 6.73 -7.85 5.22
CA ALA A 133 5.63 -8.00 6.17
C ALA A 133 6.04 -8.90 7.35
N ALA A 134 6.69 -10.03 7.08
CA ALA A 134 7.20 -10.94 8.11
C ALA A 134 8.19 -10.26 9.05
N PHE A 135 9.11 -9.44 8.51
CA PHE A 135 10.01 -8.63 9.32
C PHE A 135 9.24 -7.64 10.21
N LEU A 136 8.29 -6.89 9.65
CA LEU A 136 7.55 -5.86 10.38
C LEU A 136 6.65 -6.42 11.50
N VAL A 137 6.24 -7.69 11.42
CA VAL A 137 5.46 -8.34 12.49
C VAL A 137 6.34 -9.08 13.49
N SER A 138 7.64 -9.22 13.25
CA SER A 138 8.60 -9.86 14.16
C SER A 138 9.05 -8.91 15.29
N ASP A 139 9.70 -9.47 16.29
CA ASP A 139 10.30 -8.72 17.40
C ASP A 139 11.50 -7.88 16.95
N ALA A 140 12.15 -8.23 15.85
CA ALA A 140 13.22 -7.43 15.25
C ALA A 140 12.75 -6.02 14.84
N ALA A 141 11.45 -5.84 14.58
CA ALA A 141 10.82 -4.56 14.26
C ALA A 141 10.11 -3.92 15.48
N SER A 142 10.41 -4.33 16.72
CA SER A 142 9.70 -3.86 17.93
C SER A 142 9.75 -2.34 18.14
N PHE A 143 10.77 -1.66 17.65
CA PHE A 143 10.91 -0.20 17.75
C PHE A 143 10.54 0.54 16.45
N ILE A 144 9.86 -0.14 15.52
CA ILE A 144 9.41 0.43 14.24
C ILE A 144 7.88 0.59 14.29
N THR A 145 7.39 1.83 14.27
CA THR A 145 5.95 2.13 14.18
C THR A 145 5.71 3.43 13.42
N GLY A 146 4.57 3.56 12.76
CA GLY A 146 4.18 4.72 11.96
C GLY A 146 4.95 4.85 10.63
N GLN A 147 5.75 3.84 10.25
CA GLN A 147 6.61 3.91 9.08
C GLN A 147 5.88 3.44 7.81
N ILE A 148 6.29 4.04 6.70
CA ILE A 148 5.84 3.67 5.36
C ILE A 148 7.05 3.12 4.62
N ILE A 149 7.10 1.81 4.49
CA ILE A 149 8.23 1.11 3.87
C ILE A 149 7.97 0.93 2.38
N GLY A 150 8.73 1.63 1.56
CA GLY A 150 8.71 1.44 0.11
C GLY A 150 9.39 0.13 -0.27
N VAL A 151 8.64 -0.78 -0.89
CA VAL A 151 9.16 -2.03 -1.46
C VAL A 151 8.91 -1.97 -2.96
N ASN A 152 9.68 -1.13 -3.65
CA ASN A 152 9.42 -0.71 -5.02
C ASN A 152 10.66 -0.76 -5.93
N GLY A 153 11.76 -1.37 -5.47
CA GLY A 153 12.99 -1.48 -6.24
C GLY A 153 13.69 -0.15 -6.53
N GLY A 154 13.35 0.92 -5.79
CA GLY A 154 13.86 2.27 -6.02
C GLY A 154 13.06 3.09 -7.04
N PHE A 155 11.92 2.59 -7.50
CA PHE A 155 11.05 3.29 -8.47
C PHE A 155 10.62 4.67 -7.96
N ILE A 156 10.39 4.77 -6.65
CA ILE A 156 10.14 6.03 -5.94
C ILE A 156 11.07 6.07 -4.73
N ILE A 157 11.84 7.15 -4.66
CA ILE A 157 12.80 7.42 -3.59
C ILE A 157 12.39 8.72 -2.89
#